data_754d9aa62af5de40f5db59fd381edf59
#
_entry.id   754d9aa62af5de40f5db59fd381edf59
#
_cell.length_a   1.000
_cell.length_b   1.000
_cell.length_c   1.000
_cell.angle_alpha   90.00
_cell.angle_beta   90.00
_cell.angle_gamma   90.00
#
_symmetry.space_group_name_H-M   'P 1'
#
loop_
_entity.id
_entity.type
_entity.pdbx_description
1 polymer ?
#
loop_
_entity_poly.entity_id
_entity_poly.type
_entity_poly.pdbx_seq_one_letter_code
_entity_poly.pdbx_strand_id
1 'polypeptide(L)'
;MENAYILGGLRSYVGVVNGIYRHIPAEVLGAEVLKQVMEKYQLREPDYIIAGNGVGAGGNIARLMALTAGVDISVPAFTVDVQCGSGLESIAIAAAKINSGEADVIIAGGFESSSTQPRRGYNHNHPDYAGDTWYSVAKFMPGIHRETVMLEGAELAAKREGITKEEMDSWVLRSHALATQAREQGLLQNIIAPVCGAVKDEGIRPRMSQRLLDRMPKVLEGGEFITAANSCLINDGAAFVVLCSQKYLQEHGLKAQARVLGSAACGGDPLVSPRTAVTALQKLLAKHGLQEQDIADFELNEAFAVIDVLFARSFPHSIDKYNVFGGGLAYGHPYGASGGIITLHLLEALRQKGGRYGAASVAAAGGVGMALLLERVE
;
A
#
# COMPACT_ATOMS: atom_id res chain seq x y z
N MET A 1 -11.75 -17.17 -20.17
CA MET A 1 -10.93 -16.14 -19.49
C MET A 1 -9.81 -16.86 -18.79
N GLU A 2 -8.60 -16.39 -18.95
CA GLU A 2 -7.45 -16.90 -18.22
C GLU A 2 -7.52 -16.45 -16.75
N ASN A 3 -6.75 -17.12 -15.88
CA ASN A 3 -6.65 -16.73 -14.48
C ASN A 3 -5.28 -16.10 -14.24
N ALA A 4 -5.25 -14.98 -13.53
CA ALA A 4 -4.01 -14.37 -13.09
C ALA A 4 -3.55 -14.99 -11.75
N TYR A 5 -2.31 -15.39 -11.70
CA TYR A 5 -1.66 -15.99 -10.54
C TYR A 5 -0.52 -15.11 -10.06
N ILE A 6 -0.24 -15.11 -8.77
CA ILE A 6 0.90 -14.43 -8.16
C ILE A 6 1.96 -15.48 -7.79
N LEU A 7 3.16 -15.35 -8.37
CA LEU A 7 4.33 -16.18 -8.01
C LEU A 7 4.90 -15.79 -6.65
N GLY A 8 4.75 -14.55 -6.26
CA GLY A 8 5.30 -13.90 -5.08
C GLY A 8 5.89 -12.55 -5.43
N GLY A 9 6.79 -12.05 -4.59
CA GLY A 9 7.42 -10.74 -4.81
C GLY A 9 8.43 -10.38 -3.73
N LEU A 10 8.87 -9.12 -3.75
CA LEU A 10 9.76 -8.55 -2.75
C LEU A 10 9.37 -7.10 -2.45
N ARG A 11 9.67 -6.68 -1.22
CA ARG A 11 9.66 -5.27 -0.80
C ARG A 11 10.99 -4.83 -0.22
N SER A 12 11.30 -3.56 -0.31
CA SER A 12 12.36 -2.97 0.51
C SER A 12 11.98 -2.98 2.00
N TYR A 13 12.92 -2.74 2.88
CA TYR A 13 12.56 -2.16 4.17
C TYR A 13 11.87 -0.81 3.95
N VAL A 14 11.00 -0.40 4.88
CA VAL A 14 10.32 0.89 4.83
C VAL A 14 11.14 1.91 5.61
N GLY A 15 11.61 2.96 4.91
CA GLY A 15 12.33 4.08 5.50
C GLY A 15 11.38 5.19 5.96
N VAL A 16 11.71 5.90 7.03
CA VAL A 16 11.01 7.14 7.37
C VAL A 16 11.51 8.29 6.50
N VAL A 17 10.68 9.29 6.27
CA VAL A 17 11.09 10.50 5.54
C VAL A 17 12.36 11.11 6.15
N ASN A 18 13.33 11.43 5.32
CA ASN A 18 14.67 11.87 5.72
C ASN A 18 15.49 10.84 6.52
N GLY A 19 15.08 9.55 6.51
CA GLY A 19 15.75 8.42 7.13
C GLY A 19 16.82 7.79 6.23
N ILE A 20 16.85 6.44 6.21
CA ILE A 20 17.88 5.68 5.49
C ILE A 20 17.91 5.97 3.99
N TYR A 21 16.75 6.28 3.37
CA TYR A 21 16.66 6.52 1.92
C TYR A 21 16.65 8.02 1.54
N ARG A 22 16.99 8.94 2.45
CA ARG A 22 16.88 10.40 2.26
C ARG A 22 17.56 10.97 1.01
N HIS A 23 18.52 10.27 0.43
CA HIS A 23 19.26 10.69 -0.76
C HIS A 23 19.03 9.75 -1.95
N ILE A 24 18.06 8.82 -1.84
CA ILE A 24 17.78 7.83 -2.87
C ILE A 24 16.53 8.29 -3.64
N PRO A 25 16.65 8.67 -4.92
CA PRO A 25 15.51 8.98 -5.77
C PRO A 25 14.53 7.81 -5.85
N ALA A 26 13.25 8.11 -6.00
CA ALA A 26 12.20 7.08 -6.03
C ALA A 26 12.47 6.01 -7.09
N GLU A 27 12.83 6.43 -8.31
CA GLU A 27 13.13 5.53 -9.44
C GLU A 27 14.35 4.64 -9.18
N VAL A 28 15.32 5.10 -8.40
CA VAL A 28 16.50 4.30 -8.01
C VAL A 28 16.10 3.28 -6.95
N LEU A 29 15.35 3.69 -5.93
CA LEU A 29 14.85 2.78 -4.89
C LEU A 29 13.98 1.67 -5.48
N GLY A 30 13.05 2.04 -6.37
CA GLY A 30 12.21 1.09 -7.09
C GLY A 30 13.02 0.15 -7.97
N ALA A 31 14.01 0.67 -8.70
CA ALA A 31 14.88 -0.11 -9.59
C ALA A 31 15.67 -1.18 -8.84
N GLU A 32 16.20 -0.88 -7.65
CA GLU A 32 16.97 -1.84 -6.86
C GLU A 32 16.10 -3.01 -6.37
N VAL A 33 14.84 -2.76 -5.99
CA VAL A 33 13.90 -3.83 -5.63
C VAL A 33 13.48 -4.61 -6.87
N LEU A 34 13.19 -3.93 -7.99
CA LEU A 34 12.80 -4.55 -9.25
C LEU A 34 13.89 -5.51 -9.76
N LYS A 35 15.17 -5.12 -9.72
CA LYS A 35 16.30 -5.99 -10.07
C LYS A 35 16.27 -7.30 -9.27
N GLN A 36 16.12 -7.22 -7.95
CA GLN A 36 16.09 -8.41 -7.09
C GLN A 36 14.85 -9.28 -7.35
N VAL A 37 13.69 -8.67 -7.68
CA VAL A 37 12.50 -9.42 -8.10
C VAL A 37 12.78 -10.16 -9.40
N MET A 38 13.32 -9.48 -10.41
CA MET A 38 13.65 -10.11 -11.70
C MET A 38 14.68 -11.24 -11.54
N GLU A 39 15.69 -11.04 -10.72
CA GLU A 39 16.70 -12.06 -10.42
C GLU A 39 16.08 -13.27 -9.71
N LYS A 40 15.31 -13.03 -8.63
CA LYS A 40 14.67 -14.09 -7.83
C LYS A 40 13.75 -14.99 -8.66
N TYR A 41 12.99 -14.40 -9.57
CA TYR A 41 12.04 -15.12 -10.42
C TYR A 41 12.57 -15.42 -11.82
N GLN A 42 13.86 -15.15 -12.09
CA GLN A 42 14.55 -15.39 -13.35
C GLN A 42 13.83 -14.77 -14.57
N LEU A 43 13.23 -13.60 -14.37
CA LEU A 43 12.51 -12.86 -15.39
C LEU A 43 13.48 -11.95 -16.16
N ARG A 44 13.53 -12.09 -17.50
CA ARG A 44 14.32 -11.21 -18.36
C ARG A 44 13.48 -10.15 -19.04
N GLU A 45 12.37 -10.56 -19.62
CA GLU A 45 11.48 -9.74 -20.45
C GLU A 45 10.02 -9.97 -20.04
N PRO A 46 9.53 -9.37 -18.91
CA PRO A 46 8.11 -9.40 -18.62
C PRO A 46 7.34 -8.61 -19.68
N ASP A 47 6.08 -8.98 -19.95
CA ASP A 47 5.25 -8.28 -20.94
C ASP A 47 5.00 -6.82 -20.55
N TYR A 48 4.88 -6.55 -19.25
CA TYR A 48 4.68 -5.19 -18.70
C TYR A 48 5.33 -5.04 -17.33
N ILE A 49 5.68 -3.77 -17.02
CA ILE A 49 5.90 -3.32 -15.64
C ILE A 49 4.88 -2.23 -15.33
N ILE A 50 4.05 -2.44 -14.30
CA ILE A 50 2.99 -1.52 -13.90
C ILE A 50 3.23 -1.10 -12.45
N ALA A 51 3.54 0.17 -12.21
CA ALA A 51 3.97 0.60 -10.89
C ALA A 51 3.26 1.86 -10.40
N GLY A 52 2.78 1.81 -9.16
CA GLY A 52 2.21 2.92 -8.44
C GLY A 52 3.28 3.92 -8.00
N ASN A 53 2.99 5.21 -8.17
CA ASN A 53 3.77 6.31 -7.61
C ASN A 53 2.88 7.55 -7.49
N GLY A 54 2.75 8.14 -6.31
CA GLY A 54 1.81 9.24 -6.04
C GLY A 54 2.47 10.60 -5.87
N VAL A 55 3.69 10.67 -5.33
CA VAL A 55 4.35 11.95 -5.03
C VAL A 55 5.63 12.20 -5.83
N GLY A 56 5.99 11.31 -6.73
CA GLY A 56 7.17 11.46 -7.58
C GLY A 56 7.07 12.58 -8.61
N ALA A 57 8.08 12.65 -9.48
CA ALA A 57 8.26 13.73 -10.45
C ALA A 57 7.22 13.72 -11.60
N GLY A 58 6.39 12.69 -11.72
CA GLY A 58 5.51 12.51 -12.87
C GLY A 58 6.28 11.99 -14.11
N GLY A 59 5.73 12.23 -15.32
CA GLY A 59 6.41 11.90 -16.58
C GLY A 59 6.61 10.40 -16.82
N ASN A 60 5.71 9.54 -16.34
CA ASN A 60 5.85 8.08 -16.38
C ASN A 60 7.11 7.58 -15.67
N ILE A 61 7.27 7.96 -14.42
CA ILE A 61 8.40 7.60 -13.57
C ILE A 61 8.61 6.06 -13.45
N ALA A 62 7.56 5.25 -13.62
CA ALA A 62 7.70 3.79 -13.67
C ALA A 62 8.54 3.32 -14.88
N ARG A 63 8.44 4.01 -16.01
CA ARG A 63 9.32 3.74 -17.17
C ARG A 63 10.76 4.12 -16.85
N LEU A 64 10.98 5.27 -16.23
CA LEU A 64 12.31 5.69 -15.78
C LEU A 64 12.91 4.67 -14.81
N MET A 65 12.14 4.21 -13.84
CA MET A 65 12.52 3.16 -12.88
C MET A 65 12.92 1.86 -13.60
N ALA A 66 12.10 1.37 -14.55
CA ALA A 66 12.38 0.15 -15.30
C ALA A 66 13.69 0.25 -16.09
N LEU A 67 13.92 1.37 -16.78
CA LEU A 67 15.18 1.62 -17.50
C LEU A 67 16.37 1.74 -16.54
N THR A 68 16.21 2.36 -15.39
CA THR A 68 17.25 2.44 -14.33
C THR A 68 17.57 1.06 -13.78
N ALA A 69 16.60 0.14 -13.73
CA ALA A 69 16.81 -1.26 -13.37
C ALA A 69 17.54 -2.06 -14.47
N GLY A 70 17.70 -1.52 -15.66
CA GLY A 70 18.31 -2.23 -16.80
C GLY A 70 17.34 -3.17 -17.51
N VAL A 71 16.04 -2.97 -17.34
CA VAL A 71 15.00 -3.69 -18.10
C VAL A 71 15.14 -3.38 -19.58
N ASP A 72 14.95 -4.38 -20.45
CA ASP A 72 15.04 -4.20 -21.89
C ASP A 72 14.11 -3.09 -22.37
N ILE A 73 14.56 -2.33 -23.37
CA ILE A 73 13.83 -1.19 -23.92
C ILE A 73 12.51 -1.58 -24.60
N SER A 74 12.38 -2.84 -25.01
CA SER A 74 11.16 -3.38 -25.60
C SER A 74 10.03 -3.58 -24.60
N VAL A 75 10.36 -3.76 -23.30
CA VAL A 75 9.37 -3.98 -22.24
C VAL A 75 8.64 -2.68 -21.88
N PRO A 76 7.34 -2.56 -22.15
CA PRO A 76 6.58 -1.38 -21.78
C PRO A 76 6.44 -1.27 -20.26
N ALA A 77 6.53 -0.03 -19.75
CA ALA A 77 6.26 0.26 -18.35
C ALA A 77 5.45 1.55 -18.22
N PHE A 78 4.51 1.60 -17.28
CA PHE A 78 3.72 2.80 -17.01
C PHE A 78 3.38 2.99 -15.54
N THR A 79 3.17 4.26 -15.18
CA THR A 79 2.85 4.69 -13.82
C THR A 79 1.34 4.72 -13.62
N VAL A 80 0.91 4.23 -12.46
CA VAL A 80 -0.47 4.39 -11.94
C VAL A 80 -0.45 5.38 -10.80
N ASP A 81 -1.31 6.38 -10.85
CA ASP A 81 -1.52 7.32 -9.75
C ASP A 81 -3.01 7.34 -9.34
N VAL A 82 -3.29 6.69 -8.24
CA VAL A 82 -4.53 6.75 -7.47
C VAL A 82 -4.13 7.01 -6.00
N GLN A 83 -3.11 7.84 -5.83
CA GLN A 83 -2.52 8.16 -4.53
C GLN A 83 -2.15 6.89 -3.74
N CYS A 84 -2.61 6.76 -2.50
CA CYS A 84 -2.35 5.60 -1.64
C CYS A 84 -2.77 4.24 -2.24
N GLY A 85 -3.74 4.25 -3.16
CA GLY A 85 -4.26 3.06 -3.84
C GLY A 85 -3.40 2.56 -5.01
N SER A 86 -2.42 3.36 -5.47
CA SER A 86 -1.71 3.15 -6.73
C SER A 86 -1.06 1.77 -6.87
N GLY A 87 -0.42 1.28 -5.81
CA GLY A 87 0.24 -0.03 -5.83
C GLY A 87 -0.76 -1.19 -5.91
N LEU A 88 -1.90 -1.08 -5.24
CA LEU A 88 -2.93 -2.12 -5.29
C LEU A 88 -3.65 -2.13 -6.65
N GLU A 89 -3.92 -0.94 -7.20
CA GLU A 89 -4.51 -0.80 -8.54
C GLU A 89 -3.57 -1.31 -9.64
N SER A 90 -2.26 -1.09 -9.50
CA SER A 90 -1.26 -1.67 -10.43
C SER A 90 -1.38 -3.19 -10.51
N ILE A 91 -1.59 -3.86 -9.36
CA ILE A 91 -1.79 -5.31 -9.30
C ILE A 91 -3.14 -5.71 -9.92
N ALA A 92 -4.19 -4.94 -9.67
CA ALA A 92 -5.51 -5.19 -10.26
C ALA A 92 -5.50 -5.03 -11.79
N ILE A 93 -4.83 -4.00 -12.33
CA ILE A 93 -4.64 -3.80 -13.76
C ILE A 93 -3.81 -4.95 -14.37
N ALA A 94 -2.74 -5.38 -13.72
CA ALA A 94 -1.92 -6.50 -14.18
C ALA A 94 -2.75 -7.79 -14.27
N ALA A 95 -3.55 -8.10 -13.23
CA ALA A 95 -4.45 -9.24 -13.25
C ALA A 95 -5.49 -9.15 -14.38
N ALA A 96 -6.06 -7.97 -14.63
CA ALA A 96 -7.01 -7.76 -15.72
C ALA A 96 -6.37 -7.99 -17.10
N LYS A 97 -5.15 -7.51 -17.34
CA LYS A 97 -4.41 -7.74 -18.60
C LYS A 97 -4.11 -9.24 -18.82
N ILE A 98 -3.72 -9.96 -17.80
CA ILE A 98 -3.50 -11.41 -17.87
C ILE A 98 -4.84 -12.11 -18.15
N ASN A 99 -5.90 -11.79 -17.41
CA ASN A 99 -7.22 -12.40 -17.58
C ASN A 99 -7.83 -12.15 -18.98
N SER A 100 -7.46 -11.04 -19.64
CA SER A 100 -7.88 -10.75 -21.03
C SER A 100 -7.02 -11.45 -22.09
N GLY A 101 -5.90 -12.07 -21.71
CA GLY A 101 -4.96 -12.70 -22.64
C GLY A 101 -4.02 -11.71 -23.33
N GLU A 102 -3.95 -10.46 -22.85
CA GLU A 102 -3.04 -9.43 -23.39
C GLU A 102 -1.57 -9.67 -22.97
N ALA A 103 -1.36 -10.36 -21.84
CA ALA A 103 -0.04 -10.62 -21.27
C ALA A 103 0.01 -11.98 -20.57
N ASP A 104 1.18 -12.58 -20.55
CA ASP A 104 1.47 -13.83 -19.84
C ASP A 104 2.23 -13.61 -18.53
N VAL A 105 3.09 -12.56 -18.44
CA VAL A 105 3.83 -12.24 -17.22
C VAL A 105 4.00 -10.73 -17.02
N ILE A 106 3.62 -10.24 -15.85
CA ILE A 106 3.66 -8.81 -15.48
C ILE A 106 4.29 -8.65 -14.09
N ILE A 107 5.17 -7.66 -13.95
CA ILE A 107 5.61 -7.20 -12.61
C ILE A 107 4.77 -5.98 -12.24
N ALA A 108 4.07 -6.05 -11.10
CA ALA A 108 3.20 -4.99 -10.62
C ALA A 108 3.44 -4.66 -9.15
N GLY A 109 3.10 -3.44 -8.74
CA GLY A 109 3.30 -2.96 -7.38
C GLY A 109 3.52 -1.45 -7.35
N GLY A 110 4.55 -0.99 -6.65
CA GLY A 110 4.86 0.44 -6.65
C GLY A 110 6.08 0.81 -5.83
N PHE A 111 6.42 2.07 -5.90
CA PHE A 111 7.57 2.65 -5.22
C PHE A 111 7.30 4.11 -4.89
N GLU A 112 7.92 4.60 -3.82
CA GLU A 112 7.76 5.98 -3.39
C GLU A 112 9.01 6.46 -2.66
N SER A 113 9.37 7.73 -2.84
CA SER A 113 10.33 8.42 -2.01
C SER A 113 9.80 9.81 -1.66
N SER A 114 9.18 9.92 -0.51
CA SER A 114 8.73 11.20 0.03
C SER A 114 9.93 12.09 0.43
N SER A 115 11.07 11.47 0.75
CA SER A 115 12.32 12.17 1.05
C SER A 115 12.86 12.98 -0.12
N THR A 116 12.63 12.50 -1.35
CA THR A 116 13.15 13.12 -2.58
C THR A 116 12.06 13.65 -3.51
N GLN A 117 10.82 13.75 -3.02
CA GLN A 117 9.71 14.23 -3.83
C GLN A 117 9.99 15.67 -4.34
N PRO A 118 9.63 15.98 -5.60
CA PRO A 118 9.82 17.31 -6.15
C PRO A 118 8.92 18.34 -5.47
N ARG A 119 9.38 19.56 -5.38
CA ARG A 119 8.51 20.69 -5.03
C ARG A 119 7.58 20.98 -6.20
N ARG A 120 6.31 21.21 -5.92
CA ARG A 120 5.27 21.46 -6.92
C ARG A 120 4.74 22.87 -6.75
N GLY A 121 4.53 23.58 -7.86
CA GLY A 121 3.94 24.92 -7.87
C GLY A 121 3.13 25.11 -9.14
N TYR A 122 2.15 26.01 -9.11
CA TYR A 122 1.35 26.32 -10.27
C TYR A 122 2.05 27.36 -11.18
N ASN A 123 1.89 27.21 -12.49
CA ASN A 123 2.30 28.19 -13.47
C ASN A 123 1.45 29.47 -13.32
N HIS A 124 2.02 30.64 -13.67
CA HIS A 124 1.36 31.95 -13.55
C HIS A 124 0.01 32.07 -14.28
N ASN A 125 -0.25 31.24 -15.26
CA ASN A 125 -1.55 31.18 -15.95
C ASN A 125 -2.61 30.33 -15.21
N HIS A 126 -2.24 29.63 -14.13
CA HIS A 126 -3.17 28.77 -13.41
C HIS A 126 -4.00 29.59 -12.39
N PRO A 127 -5.32 29.33 -12.26
CA PRO A 127 -6.15 30.05 -11.31
C PRO A 127 -5.68 29.98 -9.85
N ASP A 128 -5.03 28.90 -9.47
CA ASP A 128 -4.50 28.70 -8.10
C ASP A 128 -3.04 29.19 -7.98
N TYR A 129 -2.51 29.97 -8.94
CA TYR A 129 -1.18 30.54 -8.83
C TYR A 129 -1.12 31.56 -7.68
N ALA A 130 -0.19 31.38 -6.78
CA ALA A 130 0.02 32.24 -5.61
C ALA A 130 1.50 32.68 -5.48
N GLY A 131 2.08 33.15 -6.59
CA GLY A 131 3.49 33.50 -6.65
C GLY A 131 4.40 32.25 -6.60
N ASP A 132 5.61 32.38 -6.09
CA ASP A 132 6.59 31.29 -5.98
C ASP A 132 6.33 30.37 -4.77
N THR A 133 5.05 30.06 -4.52
CA THR A 133 4.66 29.14 -3.46
C THR A 133 4.69 27.69 -3.93
N TRP A 134 4.96 26.78 -3.00
CA TRP A 134 5.05 25.36 -3.25
C TRP A 134 4.00 24.62 -2.42
N TYR A 135 3.48 23.50 -2.94
CA TYR A 135 2.61 22.59 -2.21
C TYR A 135 3.21 21.18 -2.19
N SER A 136 2.97 20.44 -1.11
CA SER A 136 3.37 19.03 -0.96
C SER A 136 2.19 18.08 -1.13
N VAL A 137 0.98 18.53 -0.75
CA VAL A 137 -0.25 17.77 -0.87
C VAL A 137 -1.00 18.21 -2.11
N ALA A 138 -1.36 17.26 -2.98
CA ALA A 138 -2.12 17.52 -4.19
C ALA A 138 -3.56 18.00 -3.87
N LYS A 139 -4.20 18.66 -4.83
CA LYS A 139 -5.61 19.02 -4.74
C LYS A 139 -6.47 17.81 -5.05
N PHE A 140 -7.21 17.30 -4.05
CA PHE A 140 -8.04 16.09 -4.20
C PHE A 140 -9.52 16.39 -4.40
N MET A 141 -9.93 17.64 -4.22
CA MET A 141 -11.33 18.04 -4.26
C MET A 141 -11.47 19.44 -4.87
N PRO A 142 -12.46 19.68 -5.73
CA PRO A 142 -12.74 21.01 -6.27
C PRO A 142 -12.96 22.04 -5.15
N GLY A 143 -12.32 23.21 -5.28
CA GLY A 143 -12.53 24.33 -4.35
C GLY A 143 -11.85 24.22 -2.98
N ILE A 144 -11.28 23.05 -2.63
CA ILE A 144 -10.59 22.85 -1.36
C ILE A 144 -9.16 22.36 -1.63
N HIS A 145 -8.18 23.12 -1.14
CA HIS A 145 -6.78 22.72 -1.15
C HIS A 145 -6.12 23.18 0.15
N ARG A 146 -5.70 22.22 0.96
CA ARG A 146 -4.98 22.44 2.23
C ARG A 146 -3.98 21.32 2.44
N GLU A 147 -2.81 21.66 2.95
CA GLU A 147 -1.75 20.70 3.29
C GLU A 147 -2.21 19.69 4.37
N THR A 148 -3.18 20.06 5.20
CA THR A 148 -3.74 19.26 6.30
C THR A 148 -4.97 18.43 5.92
N VAL A 149 -5.43 18.49 4.66
CA VAL A 149 -6.72 17.91 4.23
C VAL A 149 -6.90 16.42 4.61
N MET A 150 -5.83 15.63 4.58
CA MET A 150 -5.91 14.22 4.95
C MET A 150 -6.07 14.00 6.46
N LEU A 151 -5.39 14.80 7.26
CA LEU A 151 -5.53 14.80 8.73
C LEU A 151 -6.92 15.27 9.14
N GLU A 152 -7.41 16.35 8.52
CA GLU A 152 -8.77 16.86 8.73
C GLU A 152 -9.84 15.82 8.34
N GLY A 153 -9.60 15.07 7.27
CA GLY A 153 -10.47 13.99 6.84
C GLY A 153 -10.55 12.84 7.84
N ALA A 154 -9.41 12.47 8.43
CA ALA A 154 -9.37 11.46 9.48
C ALA A 154 -10.04 11.94 10.78
N GLU A 155 -9.82 13.20 11.17
CA GLU A 155 -10.49 13.86 12.29
C GLU A 155 -12.02 13.87 12.11
N LEU A 156 -12.48 14.27 10.92
CA LEU A 156 -13.90 14.28 10.58
C LEU A 156 -14.51 12.87 10.56
N ALA A 157 -13.74 11.87 10.07
CA ALA A 157 -14.17 10.47 10.10
C ALA A 157 -14.37 9.98 11.53
N ALA A 158 -13.40 10.22 12.42
CA ALA A 158 -13.51 9.86 13.82
C ALA A 158 -14.74 10.51 14.47
N LYS A 159 -14.94 11.80 14.23
CA LYS A 159 -16.09 12.56 14.78
C LYS A 159 -17.44 12.03 14.28
N ARG A 160 -17.57 11.79 12.95
CA ARG A 160 -18.83 11.31 12.35
C ARG A 160 -19.20 9.90 12.82
N GLU A 161 -18.19 9.06 13.05
CA GLU A 161 -18.38 7.67 13.45
C GLU A 161 -18.39 7.49 14.98
N GLY A 162 -18.22 8.57 15.76
CA GLY A 162 -18.13 8.49 17.22
C GLY A 162 -16.95 7.61 17.69
N ILE A 163 -15.80 7.70 16.99
CA ILE A 163 -14.58 6.96 17.32
C ILE A 163 -13.76 7.80 18.28
N THR A 164 -13.31 7.20 19.38
CA THR A 164 -12.50 7.89 20.38
C THR A 164 -11.00 7.76 20.11
N LYS A 165 -10.21 8.64 20.73
CA LYS A 165 -8.75 8.52 20.70
C LYS A 165 -8.27 7.21 21.31
N GLU A 166 -8.91 6.77 22.39
CA GLU A 166 -8.57 5.55 23.12
C GLU A 166 -8.78 4.30 22.26
N GLU A 167 -9.87 4.25 21.49
CA GLU A 167 -10.09 3.18 20.51
C GLU A 167 -8.95 3.14 19.50
N MET A 168 -8.59 4.29 18.92
CA MET A 168 -7.49 4.39 17.95
C MET A 168 -6.13 4.04 18.56
N ASP A 169 -5.85 4.51 19.77
CA ASP A 169 -4.59 4.22 20.48
C ASP A 169 -4.40 2.72 20.74
N SER A 170 -5.48 1.97 20.98
CA SER A 170 -5.42 0.52 21.13
C SER A 170 -4.90 -0.17 19.84
N TRP A 171 -5.28 0.33 18.67
CA TRP A 171 -4.80 -0.17 17.38
C TRP A 171 -3.34 0.20 17.13
N VAL A 172 -2.91 1.39 17.53
CA VAL A 172 -1.49 1.76 17.48
C VAL A 172 -0.63 0.78 18.27
N LEU A 173 -1.04 0.48 19.51
CA LEU A 173 -0.34 -0.49 20.35
C LEU A 173 -0.28 -1.86 19.70
N ARG A 174 -1.41 -2.34 19.17
CA ARG A 174 -1.51 -3.63 18.49
C ARG A 174 -0.61 -3.69 17.26
N SER A 175 -0.67 -2.68 16.39
CA SER A 175 0.13 -2.64 15.16
C SER A 175 1.63 -2.70 15.46
N HIS A 176 2.12 -1.89 16.40
CA HIS A 176 3.53 -1.92 16.79
C HIS A 176 3.95 -3.21 17.51
N ALA A 177 3.09 -3.80 18.32
CA ALA A 177 3.39 -5.06 19.00
C ALA A 177 3.55 -6.21 17.99
N LEU A 178 2.60 -6.34 17.05
CA LEU A 178 2.64 -7.36 16.01
C LEU A 178 3.83 -7.16 15.04
N ALA A 179 4.11 -5.93 14.63
CA ALA A 179 5.26 -5.63 13.79
C ALA A 179 6.60 -5.92 14.49
N THR A 180 6.68 -5.66 15.79
CA THR A 180 7.85 -6.01 16.59
C THR A 180 8.04 -7.53 16.66
N GLN A 181 6.97 -8.27 16.94
CA GLN A 181 6.98 -9.72 16.95
C GLN A 181 7.37 -10.31 15.59
N ALA A 182 6.76 -9.82 14.51
CA ALA A 182 7.06 -10.26 13.16
C ALA A 182 8.55 -10.06 12.81
N ARG A 183 9.11 -8.91 13.17
CA ARG A 183 10.54 -8.61 12.98
C ARG A 183 11.44 -9.54 13.80
N GLU A 184 11.16 -9.71 15.10
CA GLU A 184 11.99 -10.52 16.00
C GLU A 184 11.97 -12.00 15.62
N GLN A 185 10.86 -12.49 15.10
CA GLN A 185 10.70 -13.88 14.63
C GLN A 185 11.09 -14.08 13.15
N GLY A 186 11.45 -13.01 12.43
CA GLY A 186 11.82 -13.08 11.02
C GLY A 186 10.68 -13.51 10.08
N LEU A 187 9.41 -13.28 10.47
CA LEU A 187 8.24 -13.81 9.76
C LEU A 187 8.11 -13.27 8.32
N LEU A 188 8.64 -12.08 8.05
CA LEU A 188 8.58 -11.45 6.74
C LEU A 188 9.92 -11.49 5.96
N GLN A 189 10.93 -12.19 6.48
CA GLN A 189 12.28 -12.18 5.89
C GLN A 189 12.30 -12.64 4.43
N ASN A 190 11.42 -13.57 4.06
CA ASN A 190 11.35 -14.14 2.70
C ASN A 190 10.92 -13.15 1.61
N ILE A 191 10.27 -12.06 2.01
CA ILE A 191 9.76 -11.02 1.10
C ILE A 191 10.59 -9.73 1.14
N ILE A 192 11.69 -9.70 1.88
CA ILE A 192 12.54 -8.51 1.98
C ILE A 192 13.64 -8.54 0.92
N ALA A 193 13.77 -7.44 0.19
CA ALA A 193 14.92 -7.08 -0.62
C ALA A 193 15.76 -6.06 0.15
N PRO A 194 16.90 -6.42 0.73
CA PRO A 194 17.77 -5.45 1.40
C PRO A 194 18.47 -4.59 0.35
N VAL A 195 18.01 -3.36 0.19
CA VAL A 195 18.51 -2.40 -0.81
C VAL A 195 19.06 -1.13 -0.16
N CYS A 196 19.99 -0.46 -0.81
CA CYS A 196 20.50 0.85 -0.42
C CYS A 196 20.99 0.92 1.04
N GLY A 197 21.51 -0.18 1.59
CA GLY A 197 22.06 -0.25 2.95
C GLY A 197 21.02 -0.32 4.08
N ALA A 198 19.74 -0.43 3.78
CA ALA A 198 18.71 -0.62 4.80
C ALA A 198 18.78 -2.03 5.41
N VAL A 199 18.61 -2.11 6.74
CA VAL A 199 18.69 -3.36 7.51
C VAL A 199 17.44 -3.64 8.34
N LYS A 200 16.51 -2.69 8.39
CA LYS A 200 15.25 -2.81 9.14
C LYS A 200 14.22 -1.79 8.68
N ASP A 201 12.95 -2.07 8.95
CA ASP A 201 11.86 -1.10 8.87
C ASP A 201 12.02 -0.05 9.97
N GLU A 202 12.15 1.24 9.60
CA GLU A 202 12.50 2.32 10.55
C GLU A 202 11.31 2.79 11.39
N GLY A 203 10.07 2.52 10.94
CA GLY A 203 8.85 2.96 11.62
C GLY A 203 8.54 2.23 12.92
N ILE A 204 8.93 0.96 13.05
CA ILE A 204 8.55 0.09 14.16
C ILE A 204 9.07 0.61 15.50
N ARG A 205 8.19 0.74 16.49
CA ARG A 205 8.50 1.22 17.85
C ARG A 205 8.25 0.12 18.89
N PRO A 206 9.26 -0.71 19.26
CA PRO A 206 9.08 -1.83 20.18
C PRO A 206 8.65 -1.41 21.60
N ARG A 207 8.86 -0.15 21.95
CA ARG A 207 8.52 0.42 23.27
C ARG A 207 7.28 1.31 23.21
N MET A 208 6.43 1.15 22.18
CA MET A 208 5.14 1.86 22.14
C MET A 208 4.33 1.48 23.39
N SER A 209 3.73 2.47 24.03
CA SER A 209 3.01 2.27 25.28
C SER A 209 1.92 3.31 25.47
N GLN A 210 0.88 3.00 26.24
CA GLN A 210 -0.20 3.93 26.55
C GLN A 210 0.33 5.25 27.12
N ARG A 211 1.30 5.17 28.05
CA ARG A 211 1.94 6.38 28.62
C ARG A 211 2.58 7.30 27.56
N LEU A 212 3.09 6.71 26.46
CA LEU A 212 3.61 7.51 25.34
C LEU A 212 2.48 8.13 24.54
N LEU A 213 1.43 7.36 24.25
CA LEU A 213 0.25 7.81 23.51
C LEU A 213 -0.50 8.93 24.21
N ASP A 214 -0.62 8.86 25.54
CA ASP A 214 -1.28 9.89 26.36
C ASP A 214 -0.57 11.26 26.28
N ARG A 215 0.71 11.27 25.93
CA ARG A 215 1.53 12.48 25.79
C ARG A 215 1.63 13.02 24.36
N MET A 216 1.10 12.28 23.39
CA MET A 216 1.18 12.70 21.99
C MET A 216 0.31 13.94 21.76
N PRO A 217 0.89 15.01 21.20
CA PRO A 217 0.12 16.20 20.87
C PRO A 217 -0.83 15.89 19.71
N LYS A 218 -1.93 16.62 19.66
CA LYS A 218 -2.80 16.65 18.48
C LYS A 218 -2.05 17.28 17.32
N VAL A 219 -2.25 16.76 16.10
CA VAL A 219 -1.55 17.24 14.90
C VAL A 219 -2.28 18.40 14.22
N LEU A 220 -3.57 18.60 14.54
CA LEU A 220 -4.38 19.71 14.04
C LEU A 220 -4.62 20.73 15.13
N GLU A 221 -4.57 22.01 14.79
CA GLU A 221 -5.02 23.07 15.68
C GLU A 221 -6.53 22.91 15.93
N GLY A 222 -6.92 22.84 17.19
CA GLY A 222 -8.31 22.56 17.58
C GLY A 222 -8.78 21.11 17.34
N GLY A 223 -7.87 20.20 16.92
CA GLY A 223 -8.20 18.78 16.75
C GLY A 223 -8.42 18.07 18.09
N GLU A 224 -9.26 17.05 18.07
CA GLU A 224 -9.64 16.28 19.27
C GLU A 224 -9.08 14.86 19.27
N PHE A 225 -8.94 14.23 18.08
CA PHE A 225 -8.72 12.79 17.95
C PHE A 225 -7.33 12.44 17.38
N ILE A 226 -6.89 13.14 16.33
CA ILE A 226 -5.73 12.72 15.53
C ILE A 226 -4.42 13.23 16.14
N THR A 227 -3.48 12.29 16.31
CA THR A 227 -2.13 12.51 16.81
C THR A 227 -1.10 11.95 15.83
N ALA A 228 0.17 12.28 16.02
CA ALA A 228 1.26 11.69 15.23
C ALA A 228 1.42 10.16 15.43
N ALA A 229 0.83 9.58 16.47
CA ALA A 229 0.92 8.16 16.73
C ALA A 229 -0.20 7.37 16.04
N ASN A 230 -1.42 7.93 15.94
CA ASN A 230 -2.56 7.27 15.29
C ASN A 230 -2.76 7.68 13.82
N SER A 231 -1.73 8.33 13.25
CA SER A 231 -1.54 8.60 11.82
C SER A 231 -0.28 7.86 11.36
N CYS A 232 -0.29 7.34 10.14
CA CYS A 232 0.92 6.74 9.57
C CYS A 232 2.04 7.79 9.41
N LEU A 233 3.27 7.32 9.41
CA LEU A 233 4.42 8.13 9.05
C LEU A 233 4.46 8.34 7.53
N ILE A 234 5.13 9.40 7.09
CA ILE A 234 5.49 9.62 5.67
C ILE A 234 6.78 8.84 5.40
N ASN A 235 6.80 8.04 4.36
CA ASN A 235 7.82 7.01 4.18
C ASN A 235 8.33 6.89 2.76
N ASP A 236 9.46 6.19 2.66
CA ASP A 236 10.10 5.75 1.44
C ASP A 236 10.07 4.22 1.37
N GLY A 237 9.83 3.65 0.19
CA GLY A 237 9.82 2.20 0.03
C GLY A 237 9.41 1.77 -1.38
N ALA A 238 9.63 0.49 -1.67
CA ALA A 238 9.20 -0.15 -2.92
C ALA A 238 8.74 -1.58 -2.66
N ALA A 239 7.75 -2.04 -3.43
CA ALA A 239 7.24 -3.40 -3.35
C ALA A 239 6.68 -3.83 -4.70
N PHE A 240 7.09 -5.01 -5.16
CA PHE A 240 6.61 -5.57 -6.42
C PHE A 240 6.24 -7.03 -6.25
N VAL A 241 5.19 -7.45 -6.96
CA VAL A 241 4.76 -8.84 -7.12
C VAL A 241 4.85 -9.23 -8.58
N VAL A 242 5.09 -10.52 -8.84
CA VAL A 242 5.09 -11.11 -10.17
C VAL A 242 3.76 -11.81 -10.38
N LEU A 243 3.02 -11.37 -11.40
CA LEU A 243 1.79 -12.02 -11.83
C LEU A 243 2.04 -12.75 -13.15
N CYS A 244 1.37 -13.89 -13.33
CA CYS A 244 1.45 -14.62 -14.58
C CYS A 244 0.15 -15.35 -14.92
N SER A 245 0.02 -15.76 -16.20
CA SER A 245 -1.07 -16.59 -16.70
C SER A 245 -0.89 -18.06 -16.24
N GLN A 246 -1.97 -18.84 -16.30
CA GLN A 246 -1.90 -20.29 -16.08
C GLN A 246 -1.02 -20.98 -17.12
N LYS A 247 -1.06 -20.52 -18.35
CA LYS A 247 -0.19 -21.00 -19.44
C LYS A 247 1.29 -20.82 -19.08
N TYR A 248 1.68 -19.61 -18.65
CA TYR A 248 3.06 -19.31 -18.25
C TYR A 248 3.53 -20.24 -17.11
N LEU A 249 2.68 -20.47 -16.10
CA LEU A 249 3.00 -21.40 -15.00
C LEU A 249 3.32 -22.81 -15.53
N GLN A 250 2.48 -23.32 -16.44
CA GLN A 250 2.64 -24.67 -16.99
C GLN A 250 3.88 -24.80 -17.88
N GLU A 251 4.12 -23.83 -18.77
CA GLU A 251 5.25 -23.84 -19.70
C GLU A 251 6.61 -23.76 -18.98
N HIS A 252 6.65 -23.09 -17.81
CA HIS A 252 7.88 -22.90 -17.04
C HIS A 252 7.98 -23.81 -15.81
N GLY A 253 6.98 -24.67 -15.56
CA GLY A 253 6.95 -25.56 -14.39
C GLY A 253 6.97 -24.83 -13.05
N LEU A 254 6.38 -23.64 -12.99
CA LEU A 254 6.33 -22.77 -11.81
C LEU A 254 5.15 -23.08 -10.92
N LYS A 255 5.28 -22.74 -9.62
CA LYS A 255 4.20 -22.81 -8.64
C LYS A 255 3.81 -21.40 -8.21
N ALA A 256 2.53 -21.10 -8.27
CA ALA A 256 1.99 -19.85 -7.75
C ALA A 256 1.73 -19.94 -6.25
N GLN A 257 1.78 -18.80 -5.57
CA GLN A 257 1.36 -18.69 -4.16
C GLN A 257 -0.15 -18.43 -4.04
N ALA A 258 -0.70 -17.63 -4.96
CA ALA A 258 -2.12 -17.30 -4.95
C ALA A 258 -2.66 -17.04 -6.37
N ARG A 259 -3.98 -17.16 -6.51
CA ARG A 259 -4.74 -16.69 -7.65
C ARG A 259 -5.43 -15.37 -7.30
N VAL A 260 -5.42 -14.42 -8.21
CA VAL A 260 -6.22 -13.19 -8.08
C VAL A 260 -7.65 -13.49 -8.48
N LEU A 261 -8.58 -13.52 -7.52
CA LEU A 261 -10.00 -13.77 -7.79
C LEU A 261 -10.69 -12.53 -8.35
N GLY A 262 -10.28 -11.35 -7.91
CA GLY A 262 -10.83 -10.11 -8.39
C GLY A 262 -10.44 -8.91 -7.57
N SER A 263 -10.91 -7.76 -8.03
CA SER A 263 -10.75 -6.48 -7.36
C SER A 263 -12.06 -5.72 -7.32
N ALA A 264 -12.15 -4.72 -6.46
CA ALA A 264 -13.24 -3.77 -6.41
C ALA A 264 -12.69 -2.37 -6.07
N ALA A 265 -13.32 -1.36 -6.66
CA ALA A 265 -13.09 0.03 -6.31
C ALA A 265 -14.42 0.71 -5.94
N CYS A 266 -14.34 1.75 -5.12
CA CYS A 266 -15.47 2.60 -4.81
C CYS A 266 -15.03 4.07 -4.72
N GLY A 267 -15.95 4.97 -5.01
CA GLY A 267 -15.86 6.37 -4.65
C GLY A 267 -16.67 6.63 -3.38
N GLY A 268 -16.29 7.64 -2.62
CA GLY A 268 -16.97 8.10 -1.42
C GLY A 268 -16.76 9.59 -1.20
N ASP A 269 -17.13 10.09 -0.03
CA ASP A 269 -16.92 11.49 0.34
C ASP A 269 -15.41 11.80 0.38
N PRO A 270 -14.89 12.70 -0.49
CA PRO A 270 -13.47 13.02 -0.53
C PRO A 270 -12.94 13.63 0.76
N LEU A 271 -13.81 14.17 1.60
CA LEU A 271 -13.46 14.70 2.92
C LEU A 271 -13.37 13.61 4.00
N VAL A 272 -13.79 12.37 3.71
CA VAL A 272 -13.85 11.27 4.70
C VAL A 272 -13.29 9.98 4.09
N SER A 273 -12.14 10.09 3.42
CA SER A 273 -11.49 8.98 2.70
C SER A 273 -11.31 7.68 3.52
N PRO A 274 -11.00 7.69 4.84
CA PRO A 274 -10.73 6.47 5.60
C PRO A 274 -11.79 5.37 5.48
N ARG A 275 -13.09 5.72 5.39
CA ARG A 275 -14.18 4.73 5.26
C ARG A 275 -14.13 3.94 3.95
N THR A 276 -13.53 4.50 2.90
CA THR A 276 -13.54 3.86 1.57
C THR A 276 -12.80 2.53 1.52
N ALA A 277 -11.80 2.29 2.39
CA ALA A 277 -11.14 0.99 2.49
C ALA A 277 -12.15 -0.11 2.86
N VAL A 278 -12.93 0.11 3.92
CA VAL A 278 -13.96 -0.85 4.36
C VAL A 278 -15.06 -1.00 3.33
N THR A 279 -15.50 0.10 2.71
CA THR A 279 -16.54 0.07 1.67
C THR A 279 -16.10 -0.74 0.44
N ALA A 280 -14.85 -0.56 -0.02
CA ALA A 280 -14.32 -1.34 -1.14
C ALA A 280 -14.22 -2.83 -0.80
N LEU A 281 -13.80 -3.16 0.42
CA LEU A 281 -13.75 -4.53 0.91
C LEU A 281 -15.14 -5.18 0.96
N GLN A 282 -16.13 -4.51 1.55
CA GLN A 282 -17.52 -5.00 1.59
C GLN A 282 -18.07 -5.24 0.18
N LYS A 283 -17.83 -4.31 -0.75
CA LYS A 283 -18.20 -4.45 -2.17
C LYS A 283 -17.52 -5.66 -2.83
N LEU A 284 -16.25 -5.87 -2.52
CA LEU A 284 -15.47 -7.00 -3.05
C LEU A 284 -16.05 -8.35 -2.57
N LEU A 285 -16.26 -8.49 -1.26
CA LEU A 285 -16.82 -9.71 -0.69
C LEU A 285 -18.21 -10.02 -1.23
N ALA A 286 -19.09 -9.00 -1.28
CA ALA A 286 -20.43 -9.14 -1.84
C ALA A 286 -20.41 -9.59 -3.32
N LYS A 287 -19.49 -9.02 -4.14
CA LYS A 287 -19.31 -9.39 -5.55
C LYS A 287 -18.95 -10.89 -5.72
N HIS A 288 -18.23 -11.45 -4.77
CA HIS A 288 -17.79 -12.85 -4.81
C HIS A 288 -18.67 -13.80 -3.97
N GLY A 289 -19.74 -13.30 -3.35
CA GLY A 289 -20.63 -14.09 -2.49
C GLY A 289 -19.95 -14.61 -1.22
N LEU A 290 -18.86 -13.95 -0.79
CA LEU A 290 -18.10 -14.31 0.39
C LEU A 290 -18.55 -13.52 1.62
N GLN A 291 -18.45 -14.15 2.78
CA GLN A 291 -18.73 -13.56 4.07
C GLN A 291 -17.41 -13.39 4.87
N GLU A 292 -17.48 -12.66 5.96
CA GLU A 292 -16.34 -12.41 6.87
C GLU A 292 -15.61 -13.71 7.28
N GLN A 293 -16.36 -14.75 7.61
CA GLN A 293 -15.82 -16.03 8.07
C GLN A 293 -15.04 -16.81 6.98
N ASP A 294 -15.32 -16.56 5.71
CA ASP A 294 -14.65 -17.22 4.60
C ASP A 294 -13.22 -16.70 4.40
N ILE A 295 -12.93 -15.51 4.92
CA ILE A 295 -11.62 -14.86 4.79
C ILE A 295 -10.71 -15.29 5.94
N ALA A 296 -9.54 -15.78 5.58
CA ALA A 296 -8.53 -16.23 6.52
C ALA A 296 -7.63 -15.11 7.03
N ASP A 297 -7.42 -14.07 6.20
CA ASP A 297 -6.61 -12.91 6.58
C ASP A 297 -7.05 -11.65 5.84
N PHE A 298 -6.96 -10.51 6.53
CA PHE A 298 -7.26 -9.18 6.00
C PHE A 298 -6.04 -8.28 6.19
N GLU A 299 -5.59 -7.66 5.10
CA GLU A 299 -4.52 -6.66 5.12
C GLU A 299 -5.05 -5.30 4.64
N LEU A 300 -5.24 -4.36 5.54
CA LEU A 300 -5.64 -3.00 5.20
C LEU A 300 -4.48 -2.03 5.47
N ASN A 301 -4.35 -1.04 4.61
CA ASN A 301 -3.37 0.02 4.83
C ASN A 301 -3.85 0.95 5.95
N GLU A 302 -3.16 0.91 7.09
CA GLU A 302 -3.42 1.73 8.29
C GLU A 302 -2.91 3.16 8.11
N ALA A 303 -3.45 3.91 7.13
CA ALA A 303 -3.06 5.31 6.97
C ALA A 303 -3.42 6.15 8.21
N PHE A 304 -4.50 5.79 8.89
CA PHE A 304 -4.98 6.34 10.15
C PHE A 304 -5.65 5.22 10.95
N ALA A 305 -5.47 5.20 12.26
CA ALA A 305 -6.08 4.21 13.13
C ALA A 305 -7.63 4.22 13.11
N VAL A 306 -8.23 5.26 12.60
CA VAL A 306 -9.68 5.32 12.34
C VAL A 306 -10.12 4.22 11.35
N ILE A 307 -9.26 3.82 10.41
CA ILE A 307 -9.53 2.72 9.46
C ILE A 307 -9.67 1.40 10.21
N ASP A 308 -8.80 1.16 11.19
CA ASP A 308 -8.78 -0.06 12.00
C ASP A 308 -10.05 -0.19 12.83
N VAL A 309 -10.49 0.91 13.46
CA VAL A 309 -11.75 0.93 14.21
C VAL A 309 -12.95 0.69 13.30
N LEU A 310 -12.97 1.31 12.11
CA LEU A 310 -14.01 1.09 11.10
C LEU A 310 -14.02 -0.36 10.61
N PHE A 311 -12.86 -0.97 10.40
CA PHE A 311 -12.75 -2.39 10.08
C PHE A 311 -13.32 -3.25 11.20
N ALA A 312 -12.89 -3.06 12.45
CA ALA A 312 -13.35 -3.85 13.59
C ALA A 312 -14.87 -3.78 13.81
N ARG A 313 -15.46 -2.59 13.59
CA ARG A 313 -16.92 -2.40 13.67
C ARG A 313 -17.67 -3.08 12.52
N SER A 314 -17.05 -3.23 11.36
CA SER A 314 -17.65 -3.83 10.16
C SER A 314 -17.42 -5.33 10.07
N PHE A 315 -16.34 -5.84 10.65
CA PHE A 315 -15.89 -7.23 10.65
C PHE A 315 -15.47 -7.67 12.05
N PRO A 316 -16.41 -7.71 13.02
CA PRO A 316 -16.09 -7.89 14.45
C PRO A 316 -15.51 -9.26 14.80
N HIS A 317 -15.72 -10.28 13.95
CA HIS A 317 -15.20 -11.64 14.15
C HIS A 317 -13.85 -11.88 13.45
N SER A 318 -13.24 -10.82 12.87
CA SER A 318 -12.00 -10.94 12.09
C SER A 318 -10.82 -10.13 12.67
N ILE A 319 -10.94 -9.63 13.89
CA ILE A 319 -9.88 -8.83 14.54
C ILE A 319 -8.56 -9.62 14.61
N ASP A 320 -8.61 -10.91 14.93
CA ASP A 320 -7.42 -11.78 15.03
C ASP A 320 -6.83 -12.17 13.65
N LYS A 321 -7.56 -11.88 12.58
CA LYS A 321 -7.17 -12.12 11.19
C LYS A 321 -6.76 -10.84 10.46
N TYR A 322 -6.66 -9.73 11.16
CA TYR A 322 -6.43 -8.41 10.60
C TYR A 322 -5.01 -7.95 10.85
N ASN A 323 -4.28 -7.59 9.77
CA ASN A 323 -2.92 -7.06 9.81
C ASN A 323 -2.04 -7.84 10.81
N VAL A 324 -1.93 -9.15 10.58
CA VAL A 324 -1.37 -10.09 11.58
C VAL A 324 0.13 -9.91 11.82
N PHE A 325 0.80 -9.18 10.96
CA PHE A 325 2.19 -8.78 11.13
C PHE A 325 2.34 -7.30 11.57
N GLY A 326 1.23 -6.63 11.95
CA GLY A 326 1.16 -5.19 12.08
C GLY A 326 0.99 -4.50 10.72
N GLY A 327 0.62 -3.24 10.70
CA GLY A 327 0.30 -2.50 9.49
C GLY A 327 1.00 -1.14 9.37
N GLY A 328 0.39 -0.24 8.59
CA GLY A 328 0.97 1.06 8.24
C GLY A 328 1.26 2.00 9.40
N LEU A 329 0.57 1.86 10.54
CA LEU A 329 0.89 2.61 11.76
C LEU A 329 2.27 2.28 12.30
N ALA A 330 2.71 1.02 12.17
CA ALA A 330 4.01 0.57 12.62
C ALA A 330 5.09 0.64 11.53
N TYR A 331 4.81 0.13 10.34
CA TYR A 331 5.79 0.12 9.23
C TYR A 331 5.94 1.49 8.60
N GLY A 332 4.83 2.22 8.46
CA GLY A 332 4.75 3.44 7.68
C GLY A 332 4.01 3.26 6.36
N HIS A 333 3.87 4.36 5.60
CA HIS A 333 3.04 4.41 4.41
C HIS A 333 3.76 5.09 3.23
N PRO A 334 4.63 4.37 2.49
CA PRO A 334 5.14 4.84 1.20
C PRO A 334 4.04 4.71 0.14
N TYR A 335 3.28 5.76 -0.10
CA TYR A 335 1.98 5.81 -0.81
C TYR A 335 1.86 4.84 -1.98
N GLY A 336 2.65 5.04 -3.05
CA GLY A 336 2.62 4.19 -4.25
C GLY A 336 3.01 2.74 -4.01
N ALA A 337 3.84 2.46 -2.99
CA ALA A 337 4.32 1.10 -2.67
C ALA A 337 3.37 0.33 -1.75
N SER A 338 2.52 1.00 -0.97
CA SER A 338 1.77 0.38 0.11
C SER A 338 0.86 -0.77 -0.34
N GLY A 339 0.22 -0.64 -1.51
CA GLY A 339 -0.59 -1.72 -2.08
C GLY A 339 0.21 -3.00 -2.35
N GLY A 340 1.45 -2.87 -2.81
CA GLY A 340 2.38 -3.99 -2.99
C GLY A 340 2.82 -4.58 -1.64
N ILE A 341 3.11 -3.74 -0.65
CA ILE A 341 3.52 -4.16 0.71
C ILE A 341 2.43 -5.01 1.36
N ILE A 342 1.19 -4.52 1.42
CA ILE A 342 0.08 -5.26 2.05
C ILE A 342 -0.27 -6.53 1.27
N THR A 343 -0.12 -6.54 -0.06
CA THR A 343 -0.29 -7.75 -0.86
C THR A 343 0.75 -8.82 -0.50
N LEU A 344 2.01 -8.44 -0.32
CA LEU A 344 3.08 -9.36 0.11
C LEU A 344 2.87 -9.86 1.54
N HIS A 345 2.43 -9.00 2.45
CA HIS A 345 2.07 -9.40 3.81
C HIS A 345 0.91 -10.40 3.79
N LEU A 346 -0.13 -10.14 2.99
CA LEU A 346 -1.27 -11.04 2.83
C LEU A 346 -0.85 -12.41 2.29
N LEU A 347 0.01 -12.46 1.27
CA LEU A 347 0.54 -13.72 0.73
C LEU A 347 1.30 -14.51 1.81
N GLU A 348 2.10 -13.82 2.60
CA GLU A 348 2.87 -14.44 3.67
C GLU A 348 1.97 -14.94 4.82
N ALA A 349 0.92 -14.18 5.17
CA ALA A 349 -0.09 -14.60 6.14
C ALA A 349 -0.83 -15.87 5.70
N LEU A 350 -1.30 -15.89 4.46
CA LEU A 350 -1.97 -17.07 3.88
C LEU A 350 -1.04 -18.28 3.83
N ARG A 351 0.25 -18.09 3.49
CA ARG A 351 1.25 -19.15 3.48
C ARG A 351 1.49 -19.74 4.86
N GLN A 352 1.64 -18.89 5.89
CA GLN A 352 1.97 -19.33 7.25
C GLN A 352 0.77 -19.95 7.97
N LYS A 353 -0.44 -19.42 7.77
CA LYS A 353 -1.67 -19.89 8.42
C LYS A 353 -2.40 -21.00 7.67
N GLY A 354 -2.10 -21.20 6.38
CA GLY A 354 -2.77 -22.20 5.54
C GLY A 354 -4.20 -21.83 5.12
N GLY A 355 -4.58 -20.56 5.24
CA GLY A 355 -5.90 -20.08 4.87
C GLY A 355 -6.15 -20.07 3.36
N ARG A 356 -7.42 -20.13 2.92
CA ARG A 356 -7.79 -20.18 1.51
C ARG A 356 -7.92 -18.79 0.90
N TYR A 357 -8.72 -17.91 1.47
CA TYR A 357 -9.00 -16.59 0.94
C TYR A 357 -8.36 -15.51 1.80
N GLY A 358 -7.81 -14.50 1.14
CA GLY A 358 -7.31 -13.30 1.78
C GLY A 358 -7.73 -12.06 1.02
N ALA A 359 -7.93 -10.96 1.73
CA ALA A 359 -8.37 -9.71 1.14
C ALA A 359 -7.48 -8.54 1.59
N ALA A 360 -7.04 -7.73 0.62
CA ALA A 360 -6.31 -6.49 0.88
C ALA A 360 -7.15 -5.28 0.52
N SER A 361 -7.00 -4.15 1.26
CA SER A 361 -7.71 -2.92 0.93
C SER A 361 -6.94 -1.66 1.33
N VAL A 362 -7.18 -0.58 0.57
CA VAL A 362 -6.56 0.74 0.77
C VAL A 362 -7.62 1.82 0.61
N ALA A 363 -7.64 2.78 1.53
CA ALA A 363 -8.28 4.08 1.31
C ALA A 363 -7.29 5.05 0.68
N ALA A 364 -7.70 5.76 -0.35
CA ALA A 364 -6.89 6.75 -1.06
C ALA A 364 -7.48 8.15 -0.95
N ALA A 365 -6.62 9.15 -1.06
CA ALA A 365 -7.02 10.55 -1.09
C ALA A 365 -8.05 10.81 -2.20
N GLY A 366 -8.94 11.78 -1.96
CA GLY A 366 -10.05 12.07 -2.87
C GLY A 366 -11.27 11.16 -2.69
N GLY A 367 -11.31 10.35 -1.62
CA GLY A 367 -12.46 9.48 -1.31
C GLY A 367 -12.52 8.24 -2.18
N VAL A 368 -11.38 7.67 -2.57
CA VAL A 368 -11.31 6.44 -3.36
C VAL A 368 -10.92 5.27 -2.46
N GLY A 369 -11.57 4.12 -2.61
CA GLY A 369 -11.22 2.88 -1.94
C GLY A 369 -10.98 1.78 -2.96
N MET A 370 -9.99 0.92 -2.68
CA MET A 370 -9.61 -0.22 -3.52
C MET A 370 -9.44 -1.46 -2.68
N ALA A 371 -9.86 -2.61 -3.24
CA ALA A 371 -9.69 -3.90 -2.58
C ALA A 371 -9.33 -4.99 -3.60
N LEU A 372 -8.55 -5.98 -3.15
CA LEU A 372 -8.08 -7.13 -3.91
C LEU A 372 -8.38 -8.41 -3.15
N LEU A 373 -8.89 -9.43 -3.84
CA LEU A 373 -9.18 -10.75 -3.29
C LEU A 373 -8.24 -11.80 -3.87
N LEU A 374 -7.57 -12.51 -2.98
CA LEU A 374 -6.66 -13.59 -3.32
C LEU A 374 -7.19 -14.94 -2.83
N GLU A 375 -6.93 -15.98 -3.60
CA GLU A 375 -7.10 -17.36 -3.20
C GLU A 375 -5.73 -18.04 -3.19
N ARG A 376 -5.31 -18.58 -2.05
CA ARG A 376 -4.09 -19.36 -1.94
C ARG A 376 -4.16 -20.61 -2.84
N VAL A 377 -3.09 -20.84 -3.59
CA VAL A 377 -2.92 -22.08 -4.38
C VAL A 377 -2.08 -23.06 -3.55
N GLU A 378 -2.46 -24.32 -3.57
CA GLU A 378 -1.76 -25.42 -2.85
C GLU A 378 -0.41 -25.80 -3.47
#